data_facf84e33e4c4b167c5f9edfdadafac1
#
_entry.id   facf84e33e4c4b167c5f9edfdadafac1
#
_cell.length_a   1.000
_cell.length_b   1.000
_cell.length_c   1.000
_cell.angle_alpha   90.00
_cell.angle_beta   90.00
_cell.angle_gamma   90.00
#
_symmetry.space_group_name_H-M   'P 1'
#
loop_
_entity.id
_entity.type
_entity.pdbx_description
1 polymer ?
#
loop_
_entity_poly.entity_id
_entity_poly.type
_entity_poly.pdbx_seq_one_letter_code
_entity_poly.pdbx_strand_id
1 'polypeptide(L)'
;MATAGRTSPGKKRSAPRAETAAGKSSAQPASPKAASPPDPELKAQATRVVRRLKADYPDAKCALAHDTPFQLLVATILSAQCTDVRVNIVTPELFRRWPGPREMAAAPVAQLEKAIQSTGFFHNKAKNIKACSQGLVDLHGGEVPRDLDQLVALAGVGRKTANVVLGTEFGMATGVVVDTHVARLSKRLALTKNTDAVKIEKDLMQLLPKKEWVDFSHRMIFHGRQVCIARKPKCALCSMNIFCPKIGVEN
;
A
#
# COMPACT_ATOMS: atom_id res chain seq x y z
N MET A 1 -63.06 -43.96 24.82
CA MET A 1 -64.11 -43.13 25.48
C MET A 1 -63.99 -41.74 24.91
N ALA A 2 -65.07 -41.31 24.33
CA ALA A 2 -65.28 -40.04 23.62
C ALA A 2 -65.43 -38.86 24.56
N THR A 3 -65.12 -37.66 24.10
CA THR A 3 -65.93 -36.42 24.24
C THR A 3 -65.27 -35.37 23.33
N ALA A 4 -65.86 -35.05 22.22
CA ALA A 4 -66.81 -33.98 21.92
C ALA A 4 -66.31 -32.61 22.39
N GLY A 5 -65.87 -31.70 21.51
CA GLY A 5 -66.57 -30.91 20.57
C GLY A 5 -66.96 -29.54 21.13
N ARG A 6 -66.51 -28.45 20.54
CA ARG A 6 -67.31 -27.22 20.41
C ARG A 6 -66.71 -26.26 19.42
N THR A 7 -67.42 -26.05 18.33
CA THR A 7 -67.31 -24.97 17.36
C THR A 7 -67.83 -23.66 17.94
N SER A 8 -67.20 -22.54 17.64
CA SER A 8 -67.80 -21.21 17.74
C SER A 8 -67.26 -20.26 16.62
N PRO A 9 -68.08 -19.29 16.17
CA PRO A 9 -68.07 -18.83 14.79
C PRO A 9 -67.20 -17.59 14.54
N GLY A 10 -66.91 -17.38 13.28
CA GLY A 10 -66.03 -16.36 12.75
C GLY A 10 -66.39 -14.91 13.02
N LYS A 11 -65.36 -14.12 13.17
CA LYS A 11 -65.40 -12.66 13.02
C LYS A 11 -64.74 -12.28 11.71
N LYS A 12 -65.52 -11.71 10.81
CA LYS A 12 -65.10 -11.01 9.60
C LYS A 12 -64.22 -9.83 10.02
N ARG A 13 -62.99 -9.80 9.53
CA ARG A 13 -62.13 -8.61 9.59
C ARG A 13 -62.09 -7.98 8.22
N SER A 14 -62.49 -6.72 8.20
CA SER A 14 -62.43 -5.79 7.10
C SER A 14 -60.99 -5.50 6.66
N ALA A 15 -60.78 -5.44 5.35
CA ALA A 15 -59.51 -5.08 4.71
C ALA A 15 -59.13 -3.62 5.01
N PRO A 16 -57.85 -3.29 5.23
CA PRO A 16 -57.41 -1.94 5.24
C PRO A 16 -57.10 -1.42 3.82
N ARG A 17 -57.53 -0.21 3.63
CA ARG A 17 -57.43 0.68 2.47
C ARG A 17 -55.97 0.91 2.10
N ALA A 18 -55.62 0.83 0.81
CA ALA A 18 -54.31 1.17 0.27
C ALA A 18 -54.03 2.66 0.45
N GLU A 19 -53.01 2.98 1.22
CA GLU A 19 -52.38 4.30 1.24
C GLU A 19 -51.28 4.35 0.16
N THR A 20 -51.43 5.31 -0.72
CA THR A 20 -50.50 5.65 -1.78
C THR A 20 -49.20 6.21 -1.15
N ALA A 21 -48.10 5.44 -1.20
CA ALA A 21 -46.80 5.89 -0.79
C ALA A 21 -46.22 6.86 -1.84
N ALA A 22 -46.05 8.10 -1.40
CA ALA A 22 -45.36 9.17 -2.11
C ALA A 22 -43.91 8.78 -2.45
N GLY A 23 -43.48 9.14 -3.67
CA GLY A 23 -42.19 8.82 -4.24
C GLY A 23 -41.02 9.30 -3.37
N LYS A 24 -40.13 8.36 -3.02
CA LYS A 24 -38.79 8.69 -2.51
C LYS A 24 -37.93 9.08 -3.70
N SER A 25 -37.62 10.38 -3.79
CA SER A 25 -36.59 10.94 -4.66
C SER A 25 -35.26 10.21 -4.43
N SER A 26 -34.78 9.51 -5.43
CA SER A 26 -33.46 8.93 -5.46
C SER A 26 -32.44 10.07 -5.61
N ALA A 27 -31.82 10.48 -4.50
CA ALA A 27 -30.67 11.37 -4.54
C ALA A 27 -29.51 10.62 -5.24
N GLN A 28 -29.17 11.05 -6.44
CA GLN A 28 -27.96 10.61 -7.13
C GLN A 28 -26.73 10.98 -6.28
N PRO A 29 -25.74 10.07 -6.14
CA PRO A 29 -24.49 10.42 -5.45
C PRO A 29 -23.81 11.57 -6.20
N ALA A 30 -23.49 12.64 -5.46
CA ALA A 30 -22.80 13.79 -6.00
C ALA A 30 -21.47 13.37 -6.63
N SER A 31 -21.26 13.73 -7.88
CA SER A 31 -20.00 13.53 -8.60
C SER A 31 -18.84 14.09 -7.76
N PRO A 32 -17.70 13.40 -7.64
CA PRO A 32 -16.56 13.90 -6.88
C PRO A 32 -16.12 15.25 -7.48
N LYS A 33 -16.14 16.30 -6.67
CA LYS A 33 -15.61 17.62 -7.07
C LYS A 33 -14.18 17.42 -7.60
N ALA A 34 -13.94 17.86 -8.83
CA ALA A 34 -12.59 17.91 -9.39
C ALA A 34 -11.68 18.67 -8.41
N ALA A 35 -10.58 18.05 -8.04
CA ALA A 35 -9.61 18.67 -7.14
C ALA A 35 -9.08 19.96 -7.80
N SER A 36 -9.05 21.06 -7.06
CA SER A 36 -8.45 22.31 -7.52
C SER A 36 -6.99 22.06 -7.92
N PRO A 37 -6.48 22.72 -8.96
CA PRO A 37 -5.08 22.57 -9.37
C PRO A 37 -4.16 22.93 -8.19
N PRO A 38 -3.04 22.22 -8.02
CA PRO A 38 -2.11 22.49 -6.94
C PRO A 38 -1.50 23.88 -7.06
N ASP A 39 -1.20 24.49 -5.92
CA ASP A 39 -0.54 25.78 -5.81
C ASP A 39 0.74 25.79 -6.69
N PRO A 40 0.91 26.82 -7.57
CA PRO A 40 2.09 26.95 -8.44
C PRO A 40 3.42 26.94 -7.67
N GLU A 41 3.49 27.56 -6.48
CA GLU A 41 4.70 27.57 -5.67
C GLU A 41 5.03 26.17 -5.13
N LEU A 42 4.00 25.44 -4.68
CA LEU A 42 4.14 24.06 -4.22
C LEU A 42 4.61 23.13 -5.36
N LYS A 43 4.08 23.34 -6.56
CA LYS A 43 4.50 22.59 -7.76
C LYS A 43 5.94 22.91 -8.14
N ALA A 44 6.36 24.19 -8.04
CA ALA A 44 7.74 24.59 -8.27
C ALA A 44 8.69 23.97 -7.24
N GLN A 45 8.27 23.93 -5.95
CA GLN A 45 9.00 23.26 -4.88
C GLN A 45 9.17 21.76 -5.18
N ALA A 46 8.10 21.07 -5.54
CA ALA A 46 8.15 19.64 -5.91
C ALA A 46 9.10 19.39 -7.09
N THR A 47 9.07 20.25 -8.09
CA THR A 47 9.97 20.16 -9.26
C THR A 47 11.45 20.31 -8.85
N ARG A 48 11.77 21.25 -7.97
CA ARG A 48 13.14 21.41 -7.44
C ARG A 48 13.60 20.16 -6.68
N VAL A 49 12.72 19.60 -5.84
CA VAL A 49 13.00 18.38 -5.08
C VAL A 49 13.26 17.21 -6.01
N VAL A 50 12.38 16.95 -6.99
CA VAL A 50 12.55 15.86 -7.98
C VAL A 50 13.87 15.99 -8.70
N ARG A 51 14.18 17.19 -9.24
CA ARG A 51 15.42 17.43 -9.98
C ARG A 51 16.66 17.14 -9.10
N ARG A 52 16.62 17.56 -7.83
CA ARG A 52 17.76 17.35 -6.93
C ARG A 52 17.92 15.88 -6.53
N LEU A 53 16.84 15.22 -6.18
CA LEU A 53 16.85 13.79 -5.87
C LEU A 53 17.35 12.95 -7.06
N LYS A 54 16.96 13.31 -8.28
CA LYS A 54 17.44 12.63 -9.50
C LYS A 54 18.94 12.79 -9.71
N ALA A 55 19.49 13.96 -9.42
CA ALA A 55 20.92 14.21 -9.49
C ALA A 55 21.73 13.49 -8.39
N ASP A 56 21.17 13.46 -7.15
CA ASP A 56 21.89 12.88 -6.00
C ASP A 56 21.76 11.33 -5.98
N TYR A 57 20.68 10.76 -6.54
CA TYR A 57 20.38 9.32 -6.49
C TYR A 57 19.91 8.79 -7.86
N PRO A 58 20.75 8.86 -8.91
CA PRO A 58 20.36 8.43 -10.26
C PRO A 58 19.98 6.93 -10.32
N ASP A 59 20.66 6.10 -9.52
CA ASP A 59 20.56 4.64 -9.53
C ASP A 59 19.71 4.09 -8.37
N ALA A 60 18.91 4.94 -7.70
CA ALA A 60 18.08 4.50 -6.59
C ALA A 60 17.01 3.50 -7.06
N LYS A 61 17.06 2.28 -6.54
CA LYS A 61 16.15 1.18 -6.87
C LYS A 61 15.58 0.54 -5.60
N CYS A 62 14.67 -0.40 -5.76
CA CYS A 62 14.18 -1.20 -4.66
C CYS A 62 15.35 -1.90 -3.94
N ALA A 63 15.40 -1.79 -2.61
CA ALA A 63 16.47 -2.38 -1.80
C ALA A 63 16.22 -3.85 -1.45
N LEU A 64 15.02 -4.39 -1.70
CA LEU A 64 14.70 -5.79 -1.50
C LEU A 64 15.28 -6.62 -2.66
N ALA A 65 16.12 -7.60 -2.35
CA ALA A 65 16.69 -8.51 -3.34
C ALA A 65 15.60 -9.49 -3.85
N HIS A 66 15.49 -9.61 -5.17
CA HIS A 66 14.50 -10.47 -5.84
C HIS A 66 14.90 -10.69 -7.29
N ASP A 67 14.49 -11.83 -7.85
CA ASP A 67 14.69 -12.20 -9.24
C ASP A 67 13.36 -12.28 -10.02
N THR A 68 12.23 -12.34 -9.30
CA THR A 68 10.90 -12.46 -9.91
C THR A 68 9.88 -11.55 -9.21
N PRO A 69 8.77 -11.18 -9.87
CA PRO A 69 7.68 -10.42 -9.25
C PRO A 69 7.09 -11.10 -8.00
N PHE A 70 7.03 -12.44 -7.97
CA PHE A 70 6.60 -13.19 -6.81
C PHE A 70 7.56 -13.02 -5.62
N GLN A 71 8.85 -13.11 -5.88
CA GLN A 71 9.87 -12.89 -4.84
C GLN A 71 9.79 -11.48 -4.26
N LEU A 72 9.62 -10.46 -5.11
CA LEU A 72 9.41 -9.08 -4.65
C LEU A 72 8.14 -8.94 -3.80
N LEU A 73 7.03 -9.56 -4.22
CA LEU A 73 5.77 -9.53 -3.48
C LEU A 73 5.94 -10.12 -2.07
N VAL A 74 6.54 -11.31 -1.97
CA VAL A 74 6.82 -11.96 -0.69
C VAL A 74 7.79 -11.13 0.16
N ALA A 75 8.89 -10.65 -0.42
CA ALA A 75 9.86 -9.82 0.27
C ALA A 75 9.22 -8.52 0.81
N THR A 76 8.30 -7.92 0.05
CA THR A 76 7.58 -6.72 0.48
C THR A 76 6.60 -7.03 1.63
N ILE A 77 5.92 -8.17 1.63
CA ILE A 77 5.10 -8.62 2.78
C ILE A 77 6.00 -8.79 4.02
N LEU A 78 7.17 -9.41 3.85
CA LEU A 78 8.13 -9.61 4.93
C LEU A 78 8.71 -8.29 5.48
N SER A 79 8.83 -7.25 4.66
CA SER A 79 9.40 -5.94 5.05
C SER A 79 8.49 -5.13 5.99
N ALA A 80 7.23 -5.55 6.20
CA ALA A 80 6.34 -4.91 7.17
C ALA A 80 6.96 -4.95 8.58
N GLN A 81 7.30 -3.76 9.12
CA GLN A 81 7.99 -3.57 10.41
C GLN A 81 9.31 -4.39 10.53
N CYS A 82 10.00 -4.56 9.41
CA CYS A 82 11.29 -5.23 9.34
C CYS A 82 12.23 -4.44 8.41
N THR A 83 13.53 -4.49 8.67
CA THR A 83 14.51 -3.83 7.80
C THR A 83 14.74 -4.64 6.53
N ASP A 84 14.99 -3.97 5.40
CA ASP A 84 15.30 -4.63 4.13
C ASP A 84 16.54 -5.53 4.25
N VAL A 85 17.53 -5.10 5.03
CA VAL A 85 18.73 -5.92 5.33
C VAL A 85 18.34 -7.26 5.94
N ARG A 86 17.43 -7.27 6.93
CA ARG A 86 16.98 -8.52 7.55
C ARG A 86 16.17 -9.38 6.59
N VAL A 87 15.31 -8.76 5.78
CA VAL A 87 14.56 -9.48 4.75
C VAL A 87 15.52 -10.14 3.76
N ASN A 88 16.51 -9.41 3.25
CA ASN A 88 17.50 -9.90 2.29
C ASN A 88 18.40 -11.03 2.86
N ILE A 89 18.55 -11.14 4.18
CA ILE A 89 19.25 -12.27 4.82
C ILE A 89 18.36 -13.53 4.81
N VAL A 90 17.04 -13.36 4.95
CA VAL A 90 16.10 -14.49 5.11
C VAL A 90 15.62 -15.03 3.77
N THR A 91 15.38 -14.17 2.80
CA THR A 91 14.72 -14.53 1.54
C THR A 91 15.49 -15.50 0.65
N PRO A 92 16.84 -15.52 0.57
CA PRO A 92 17.55 -16.51 -0.25
C PRO A 92 17.24 -17.97 0.11
N GLU A 93 17.28 -18.30 1.41
CA GLU A 93 16.95 -19.65 1.87
C GLU A 93 15.45 -19.95 1.75
N LEU A 94 14.60 -18.96 1.97
CA LEU A 94 13.16 -19.06 1.79
C LEU A 94 12.82 -19.45 0.34
N PHE A 95 13.37 -18.73 -0.64
CA PHE A 95 13.10 -18.97 -2.07
C PHE A 95 13.82 -20.20 -2.62
N ARG A 96 14.94 -20.59 -2.05
CA ARG A 96 15.57 -21.88 -2.37
C ARG A 96 14.66 -23.06 -2.02
N ARG A 97 13.92 -22.99 -0.92
CA ARG A 97 13.00 -24.04 -0.46
C ARG A 97 11.64 -23.99 -1.14
N TRP A 98 11.14 -22.80 -1.40
CA TRP A 98 9.83 -22.59 -2.01
C TRP A 98 9.94 -21.51 -3.11
N PRO A 99 10.39 -21.91 -4.32
CA PRO A 99 10.78 -20.95 -5.36
C PRO A 99 9.62 -20.20 -5.99
N GLY A 100 8.41 -20.74 -5.95
CA GLY A 100 7.24 -20.18 -6.59
C GLY A 100 5.98 -20.22 -5.75
N PRO A 101 4.87 -19.65 -6.27
CA PRO A 101 3.59 -19.61 -5.58
C PRO A 101 3.04 -21.00 -5.23
N ARG A 102 3.20 -22.00 -6.10
CA ARG A 102 2.68 -23.35 -5.87
C ARG A 102 3.37 -24.03 -4.70
N GLU A 103 4.70 -24.00 -4.66
CA GLU A 103 5.52 -24.56 -3.59
C GLU A 103 5.26 -23.82 -2.27
N MET A 104 5.15 -22.49 -2.30
CA MET A 104 4.89 -21.67 -1.12
C MET A 104 3.48 -21.93 -0.56
N ALA A 105 2.48 -22.10 -1.43
CA ALA A 105 1.11 -22.44 -1.03
C ALA A 105 1.01 -23.83 -0.41
N ALA A 106 1.79 -24.81 -0.91
CA ALA A 106 1.83 -26.16 -0.37
C ALA A 106 2.65 -26.27 0.93
N ALA A 107 3.49 -25.28 1.24
CA ALA A 107 4.39 -25.33 2.39
C ALA A 107 3.64 -25.49 3.73
N PRO A 108 4.12 -26.32 4.66
CA PRO A 108 3.62 -26.35 6.03
C PRO A 108 3.85 -25.00 6.73
N VAL A 109 2.80 -24.41 7.32
CA VAL A 109 2.88 -23.07 7.96
C VAL A 109 3.99 -23.01 9.00
N ALA A 110 4.16 -24.06 9.84
CA ALA A 110 5.21 -24.11 10.84
C ALA A 110 6.63 -24.03 10.26
N GLN A 111 6.84 -24.55 9.06
CA GLN A 111 8.15 -24.45 8.37
C GLN A 111 8.38 -23.03 7.82
N LEU A 112 7.33 -22.39 7.27
CA LEU A 112 7.40 -20.98 6.87
C LEU A 112 7.69 -20.08 8.07
N GLU A 113 6.98 -20.26 9.18
CA GLU A 113 7.19 -19.52 10.42
C GLU A 113 8.64 -19.62 10.91
N LYS A 114 9.18 -20.85 10.95
CA LYS A 114 10.60 -21.08 11.32
C LYS A 114 11.56 -20.35 10.36
N ALA A 115 11.30 -20.44 9.07
CA ALA A 115 12.17 -19.80 8.06
C ALA A 115 12.21 -18.29 8.15
N ILE A 116 11.08 -17.63 8.50
CA ILE A 116 10.97 -16.16 8.54
C ILE A 116 10.96 -15.59 9.96
N GLN A 117 11.21 -16.38 11.00
CA GLN A 117 11.09 -16.00 12.42
C GLN A 117 11.78 -14.68 12.75
N SER A 118 12.99 -14.47 12.20
CA SER A 118 13.79 -13.29 12.49
C SER A 118 13.25 -11.99 11.86
N THR A 119 12.19 -12.06 11.04
CA THR A 119 11.57 -10.86 10.43
C THR A 119 10.54 -10.18 11.34
N GLY A 120 10.21 -10.76 12.51
CA GLY A 120 9.16 -10.29 13.41
C GLY A 120 7.74 -10.53 12.86
N PHE A 121 6.75 -10.57 13.74
CA PHE A 121 5.34 -10.86 13.40
C PHE A 121 5.15 -12.08 12.49
N PHE A 122 6.05 -13.04 12.62
CA PHE A 122 6.25 -14.15 11.67
C PHE A 122 5.03 -15.06 11.55
N HIS A 123 4.22 -15.25 12.58
CA HIS A 123 2.98 -16.02 12.51
C HIS A 123 1.98 -15.44 11.49
N ASN A 124 1.74 -14.12 11.56
CA ASN A 124 0.84 -13.45 10.63
C ASN A 124 1.44 -13.38 9.22
N LYS A 125 2.76 -13.13 9.13
CA LYS A 125 3.46 -13.08 7.83
C LYS A 125 3.43 -14.43 7.14
N ALA A 126 3.69 -15.53 7.83
CA ALA A 126 3.63 -16.88 7.28
C ALA A 126 2.23 -17.23 6.76
N LYS A 127 1.19 -16.94 7.53
CA LYS A 127 -0.19 -17.12 7.10
C LYS A 127 -0.51 -16.29 5.87
N ASN A 128 -0.13 -15.02 5.85
CA ASN A 128 -0.37 -14.13 4.73
C ASN A 128 0.38 -14.57 3.47
N ILE A 129 1.65 -14.92 3.56
CA ILE A 129 2.45 -15.40 2.42
C ILE A 129 1.83 -16.66 1.84
N LYS A 130 1.47 -17.63 2.69
CA LYS A 130 0.82 -18.87 2.24
C LYS A 130 -0.53 -18.58 1.56
N ALA A 131 -1.39 -17.78 2.17
CA ALA A 131 -2.70 -17.43 1.62
C ALA A 131 -2.59 -16.57 0.35
N CYS A 132 -1.64 -15.64 0.29
CA CYS A 132 -1.31 -14.87 -0.91
C CYS A 132 -0.90 -15.80 -2.06
N SER A 133 0.01 -16.74 -1.79
CA SER A 133 0.49 -17.72 -2.76
C SER A 133 -0.64 -18.62 -3.26
N GLN A 134 -1.53 -19.06 -2.36
CA GLN A 134 -2.73 -19.81 -2.73
C GLN A 134 -3.64 -19.00 -3.65
N GLY A 135 -3.90 -17.72 -3.30
CA GLY A 135 -4.69 -16.82 -4.14
C GLY A 135 -4.09 -16.60 -5.53
N LEU A 136 -2.77 -16.50 -5.63
CA LEU A 136 -2.07 -16.44 -6.93
C LEU A 136 -2.32 -17.71 -7.76
N VAL A 137 -2.23 -18.89 -7.14
CA VAL A 137 -2.47 -20.17 -7.84
C VAL A 137 -3.91 -20.27 -8.30
N ASP A 138 -4.86 -19.99 -7.43
CA ASP A 138 -6.29 -20.23 -7.67
C ASP A 138 -6.91 -19.21 -8.64
N LEU A 139 -6.50 -17.94 -8.55
CA LEU A 139 -7.13 -16.84 -9.27
C LEU A 139 -6.30 -16.32 -10.45
N HIS A 140 -4.98 -16.55 -10.43
CA HIS A 140 -4.06 -15.93 -11.39
C HIS A 140 -3.10 -16.95 -12.03
N GLY A 141 -3.39 -18.25 -11.95
CA GLY A 141 -2.59 -19.32 -12.57
C GLY A 141 -1.17 -19.47 -12.00
N GLY A 142 -0.88 -18.82 -10.87
CA GLY A 142 0.45 -18.75 -10.26
C GLY A 142 1.26 -17.50 -10.66
N GLU A 143 0.70 -16.60 -11.44
CA GLU A 143 1.36 -15.35 -11.86
C GLU A 143 0.96 -14.19 -10.96
N VAL A 144 1.85 -13.19 -10.85
CA VAL A 144 1.55 -11.95 -10.13
C VAL A 144 0.76 -11.02 -11.06
N PRO A 145 -0.48 -10.64 -10.70
CA PRO A 145 -1.32 -9.82 -11.57
C PRO A 145 -0.75 -8.41 -11.73
N ARG A 146 -0.91 -7.84 -12.95
CA ARG A 146 -0.51 -6.47 -13.28
C ARG A 146 -1.64 -5.46 -13.07
N ASP A 147 -2.41 -5.68 -12.03
CA ASP A 147 -3.57 -4.85 -11.68
C ASP A 147 -3.59 -4.56 -10.19
N LEU A 148 -3.87 -3.29 -9.83
CA LEU A 148 -3.82 -2.82 -8.45
C LEU A 148 -4.88 -3.49 -7.57
N ASP A 149 -6.10 -3.59 -8.08
CA ASP A 149 -7.24 -4.10 -7.29
C ASP A 149 -7.10 -5.62 -7.10
N GLN A 150 -6.63 -6.34 -8.12
CA GLN A 150 -6.34 -7.77 -8.02
C GLN A 150 -5.22 -8.04 -7.02
N LEU A 151 -4.16 -7.23 -7.00
CA LEU A 151 -3.09 -7.36 -6.00
C LEU A 151 -3.58 -7.09 -4.60
N VAL A 152 -4.37 -6.03 -4.40
CA VAL A 152 -4.88 -5.66 -3.07
C VAL A 152 -5.89 -6.68 -2.53
N ALA A 153 -6.53 -7.45 -3.40
CA ALA A 153 -7.41 -8.56 -2.99
C ALA A 153 -6.63 -9.76 -2.40
N LEU A 154 -5.32 -9.86 -2.62
CA LEU A 154 -4.49 -10.93 -2.08
C LEU A 154 -4.20 -10.73 -0.59
N ALA A 155 -4.09 -11.83 0.16
CA ALA A 155 -3.83 -11.80 1.59
C ALA A 155 -2.49 -11.11 1.92
N GLY A 156 -2.51 -10.16 2.86
CA GLY A 156 -1.32 -9.42 3.29
C GLY A 156 -0.81 -8.37 2.30
N VAL A 157 -1.53 -8.12 1.20
CA VAL A 157 -1.17 -7.14 0.19
C VAL A 157 -2.03 -5.89 0.34
N GLY A 158 -1.46 -4.84 0.91
CA GLY A 158 -2.10 -3.53 0.93
C GLY A 158 -1.70 -2.69 -0.31
N ARG A 159 -2.39 -1.55 -0.50
CA ARG A 159 -2.12 -0.61 -1.60
C ARG A 159 -0.63 -0.25 -1.76
N LYS A 160 0.06 -0.01 -0.64
CA LYS A 160 1.51 0.28 -0.65
C LYS A 160 2.32 -0.88 -1.24
N THR A 161 2.04 -2.12 -0.80
CA THR A 161 2.72 -3.33 -1.32
C THR A 161 2.46 -3.51 -2.81
N ALA A 162 1.21 -3.35 -3.23
CA ALA A 162 0.83 -3.43 -4.64
C ALA A 162 1.55 -2.36 -5.49
N ASN A 163 1.61 -1.10 -5.02
CA ASN A 163 2.35 -0.04 -5.72
C ASN A 163 3.85 -0.33 -5.83
N VAL A 164 4.48 -0.94 -4.80
CA VAL A 164 5.89 -1.35 -4.88
C VAL A 164 6.09 -2.38 -5.98
N VAL A 165 5.28 -3.43 -6.00
CA VAL A 165 5.39 -4.53 -6.98
C VAL A 165 5.10 -4.01 -8.40
N LEU A 166 4.00 -3.29 -8.59
CA LEU A 166 3.63 -2.76 -9.91
C LEU A 166 4.67 -1.78 -10.45
N GLY A 167 5.18 -0.90 -9.60
CA GLY A 167 6.18 0.08 -9.98
C GLY A 167 7.54 -0.54 -10.28
N THR A 168 8.02 -1.43 -9.42
CA THR A 168 9.37 -2.00 -9.52
C THR A 168 9.47 -3.02 -10.65
N GLU A 169 8.53 -3.96 -10.72
CA GLU A 169 8.59 -5.08 -11.66
C GLU A 169 8.02 -4.75 -13.05
N PHE A 170 6.95 -3.97 -13.07
CA PHE A 170 6.22 -3.76 -14.31
C PHE A 170 6.30 -2.31 -14.84
N GLY A 171 7.01 -1.42 -14.14
CA GLY A 171 7.11 -0.01 -14.52
C GLY A 171 5.76 0.74 -14.46
N MET A 172 4.79 0.17 -13.76
CA MET A 172 3.42 0.70 -13.70
C MET A 172 3.28 1.68 -12.54
N ALA A 173 3.27 2.96 -12.85
CA ALA A 173 3.07 4.03 -11.87
C ALA A 173 1.58 4.14 -11.47
N THR A 174 1.13 3.31 -10.53
CA THR A 174 -0.26 3.28 -10.00
C THR A 174 -0.44 4.18 -8.79
N GLY A 175 0.66 4.60 -8.15
CA GLY A 175 0.67 5.52 -7.02
C GLY A 175 2.10 5.84 -6.57
N VAL A 176 2.22 6.80 -5.66
CA VAL A 176 3.49 7.11 -4.98
C VAL A 176 3.58 6.27 -3.72
N VAL A 177 4.64 5.47 -3.58
CA VAL A 177 4.85 4.67 -2.38
C VAL A 177 5.22 5.57 -1.21
N VAL A 178 4.36 5.66 -0.21
CA VAL A 178 4.57 6.46 1.00
C VAL A 178 4.91 5.56 2.17
N ASP A 179 6.20 5.48 2.50
CA ASP A 179 6.69 4.87 3.72
C ASP A 179 7.02 5.95 4.78
N THR A 180 7.61 5.55 5.90
CA THR A 180 7.99 6.47 6.98
C THR A 180 9.04 7.50 6.53
N HIS A 181 9.90 7.17 5.55
CA HIS A 181 10.88 8.11 4.99
C HIS A 181 10.19 9.11 4.10
N VAL A 182 9.40 8.65 3.13
CA VAL A 182 8.65 9.52 2.21
C VAL A 182 7.72 10.45 2.99
N ALA A 183 6.95 9.94 3.96
CA ALA A 183 6.06 10.76 4.79
C ALA A 183 6.83 11.87 5.53
N ARG A 184 7.92 11.50 6.21
CA ARG A 184 8.75 12.45 6.96
C ARG A 184 9.34 13.53 6.07
N LEU A 185 9.94 13.14 4.95
CA LEU A 185 10.61 14.06 4.05
C LEU A 185 9.61 14.96 3.32
N SER A 186 8.46 14.43 2.89
CA SER A 186 7.42 15.22 2.25
C SER A 186 6.92 16.33 3.15
N LYS A 187 6.79 16.07 4.46
CA LYS A 187 6.47 17.10 5.46
C LYS A 187 7.60 18.12 5.61
N ARG A 188 8.86 17.66 5.80
CA ARG A 188 10.02 18.54 5.97
C ARG A 188 10.27 19.47 4.78
N LEU A 189 9.98 18.98 3.58
CA LEU A 189 10.09 19.71 2.31
C LEU A 189 8.85 20.53 1.96
N ALA A 190 7.84 20.58 2.86
CA ALA A 190 6.55 21.25 2.67
C ALA A 190 5.77 20.80 1.42
N LEU A 191 5.94 19.54 1.00
CA LEU A 191 5.18 18.97 -0.13
C LEU A 191 3.76 18.54 0.28
N THR A 192 3.50 18.40 1.58
CA THR A 192 2.21 18.06 2.15
C THR A 192 2.07 18.60 3.57
N LYS A 193 0.85 18.87 3.97
CA LYS A 193 0.47 19.17 5.37
C LYS A 193 -0.13 17.94 6.08
N ASN A 194 -0.41 16.89 5.32
CA ASN A 194 -1.03 15.67 5.82
C ASN A 194 -0.02 14.79 6.57
N THR A 195 -0.54 13.93 7.47
CA THR A 195 0.22 12.92 8.22
C THR A 195 -0.19 11.50 7.88
N ASP A 196 -1.37 11.33 7.28
CA ASP A 196 -1.89 10.06 6.81
C ASP A 196 -1.26 9.68 5.46
N ALA A 197 -0.76 8.44 5.34
CA ALA A 197 -0.02 8.00 4.16
C ALA A 197 -0.84 8.05 2.86
N VAL A 198 -2.15 7.75 2.92
CA VAL A 198 -3.03 7.78 1.75
C VAL A 198 -3.27 9.22 1.29
N LYS A 199 -3.41 10.15 2.23
CA LYS A 199 -3.55 11.58 1.91
C LYS A 199 -2.24 12.14 1.35
N ILE A 200 -1.09 11.76 1.91
CA ILE A 200 0.24 12.14 1.40
C ILE A 200 0.43 11.61 -0.03
N GLU A 201 0.07 10.34 -0.29
CA GLU A 201 0.11 9.77 -1.64
C GLU A 201 -0.68 10.63 -2.63
N LYS A 202 -1.92 10.99 -2.28
CA LYS A 202 -2.78 11.84 -3.13
C LYS A 202 -2.18 13.22 -3.39
N ASP A 203 -1.62 13.86 -2.36
CA ASP A 203 -0.96 15.16 -2.50
C ASP A 203 0.23 15.05 -3.47
N LEU A 204 1.09 14.05 -3.27
CA LEU A 204 2.26 13.83 -4.12
C LEU A 204 1.89 13.50 -5.57
N MET A 205 0.85 12.70 -5.78
CA MET A 205 0.36 12.38 -7.13
C MET A 205 -0.14 13.61 -7.89
N GLN A 206 -0.67 14.63 -7.22
CA GLN A 206 -1.07 15.90 -7.83
C GLN A 206 0.13 16.80 -8.18
N LEU A 207 1.21 16.72 -7.39
CA LEU A 207 2.40 17.56 -7.54
C LEU A 207 3.40 17.01 -8.57
N LEU A 208 3.52 15.67 -8.64
CA LEU A 208 4.55 14.99 -9.38
C LEU A 208 4.04 14.50 -10.74
N PRO A 209 4.84 14.63 -11.82
CA PRO A 209 4.54 13.93 -13.07
C PRO A 209 4.47 12.41 -12.82
N LYS A 210 3.48 11.74 -13.43
CA LYS A 210 3.25 10.29 -13.25
C LYS A 210 4.51 9.45 -13.47
N LYS A 211 5.32 9.79 -14.46
CA LYS A 211 6.60 9.11 -14.76
C LYS A 211 7.64 9.14 -13.65
N GLU A 212 7.52 10.06 -12.67
CA GLU A 212 8.46 10.19 -11.55
C GLU A 212 7.98 9.44 -10.28
N TRP A 213 6.74 8.94 -10.21
CA TRP A 213 6.16 8.41 -8.97
C TRP A 213 6.95 7.26 -8.36
N VAL A 214 7.39 6.31 -9.18
CA VAL A 214 8.15 5.13 -8.70
C VAL A 214 9.53 5.56 -8.21
N ASP A 215 10.29 6.21 -9.07
CA ASP A 215 11.67 6.63 -8.79
C ASP A 215 11.73 7.65 -7.64
N PHE A 216 10.78 8.59 -7.58
CA PHE A 216 10.69 9.56 -6.50
C PHE A 216 10.64 8.87 -5.15
N SER A 217 9.84 7.82 -5.01
CA SER A 217 9.71 7.07 -3.76
C SER A 217 11.05 6.44 -3.36
N HIS A 218 11.73 5.76 -4.29
CA HIS A 218 13.04 5.16 -4.02
C HIS A 218 14.09 6.22 -3.63
N ARG A 219 14.19 7.30 -4.39
CA ARG A 219 15.14 8.41 -4.13
C ARG A 219 14.89 9.05 -2.76
N MET A 220 13.62 9.27 -2.40
CA MET A 220 13.24 9.79 -1.08
C MET A 220 13.63 8.85 0.05
N ILE A 221 13.48 7.54 -0.13
CA ILE A 221 13.89 6.53 0.86
C ILE A 221 15.41 6.57 1.03
N PHE A 222 16.19 6.59 -0.07
CA PHE A 222 17.65 6.70 -0.01
C PHE A 222 18.10 7.97 0.70
N HIS A 223 17.56 9.13 0.32
CA HIS A 223 17.85 10.39 0.99
C HIS A 223 17.48 10.37 2.48
N GLY A 224 16.35 9.75 2.80
CA GLY A 224 15.86 9.62 4.18
C GLY A 224 16.70 8.70 5.06
N ARG A 225 17.41 7.74 4.47
CA ARG A 225 18.34 6.84 5.18
C ARG A 225 19.71 7.44 5.37
N GLN A 226 20.21 8.19 4.40
CA GLN A 226 21.61 8.65 4.36
C GLN A 226 21.78 10.06 4.93
N VAL A 227 20.88 10.98 4.61
CA VAL A 227 21.03 12.41 4.88
C VAL A 227 19.92 12.93 5.78
N CYS A 228 18.65 12.87 5.33
CA CYS A 228 17.51 13.40 6.07
C CYS A 228 16.97 12.38 7.08
N ILE A 229 17.84 11.88 7.96
CA ILE A 229 17.51 10.89 9.00
C ILE A 229 16.48 11.43 10.00
N ALA A 230 15.84 10.54 10.77
CA ALA A 230 14.73 10.90 11.65
C ALA A 230 15.16 11.88 12.75
N ARG A 231 16.23 11.54 13.46
CA ARG A 231 16.80 12.37 14.53
C ARG A 231 18.08 13.02 14.03
N LYS A 232 18.26 14.34 14.29
CA LYS A 232 19.46 15.12 13.90
C LYS A 232 19.81 14.94 12.41
N PRO A 233 18.94 15.35 11.46
CA PRO A 233 19.23 15.25 10.04
C PRO A 233 20.49 16.03 9.67
N LYS A 234 21.25 15.53 8.70
CA LYS A 234 22.53 16.11 8.27
C LYS A 234 22.28 17.29 7.30
N CYS A 235 21.58 18.34 7.78
CA CYS A 235 21.13 19.47 6.95
C CYS A 235 22.31 20.21 6.28
N ALA A 236 23.45 20.35 6.96
CA ALA A 236 24.64 20.99 6.40
C ALA A 236 25.21 20.25 5.17
N LEU A 237 25.02 18.93 5.09
CA LEU A 237 25.44 18.09 3.97
C LEU A 237 24.32 17.88 2.91
N CYS A 238 23.11 18.41 3.17
CA CYS A 238 21.98 18.19 2.30
C CYS A 238 22.02 19.14 1.11
N SER A 239 22.00 18.60 -0.08
CA SER A 239 21.99 19.36 -1.34
C SER A 239 20.72 20.21 -1.53
N MET A 240 19.64 19.90 -0.79
CA MET A 240 18.39 20.65 -0.78
C MET A 240 18.34 21.71 0.34
N ASN A 241 19.38 21.86 1.15
CA ASN A 241 19.42 22.78 2.31
C ASN A 241 19.03 24.22 1.98
N ILE A 242 19.44 24.69 0.79
CA ILE A 242 19.24 26.09 0.34
C ILE A 242 17.76 26.45 0.08
N PHE A 243 16.90 25.45 -0.20
CA PHE A 243 15.48 25.69 -0.48
C PHE A 243 14.55 24.82 0.38
N CYS A 244 15.08 24.02 1.30
CA CYS A 244 14.29 23.18 2.20
C CYS A 244 13.69 24.03 3.34
N PRO A 245 12.35 24.04 3.53
CA PRO A 245 11.72 24.76 4.65
C PRO A 245 12.00 24.14 6.01
N LYS A 246 12.51 22.89 6.07
CA LYS A 246 12.90 22.18 7.31
C LYS A 246 11.76 22.03 8.32
N ILE A 247 10.51 21.83 7.85
CA ILE A 247 9.34 21.73 8.74
C ILE A 247 9.53 20.62 9.77
N GLY A 248 9.51 20.98 11.09
CA GLY A 248 9.67 20.03 12.19
C GLY A 248 11.08 19.44 12.32
N VAL A 249 12.10 20.18 11.86
CA VAL A 249 13.50 19.91 12.16
C VAL A 249 13.92 20.84 13.29
N GLU A 250 14.28 20.26 14.43
CA GLU A 250 14.89 20.99 15.56
C GLU A 250 16.37 21.24 15.21
N ASN A 251 16.83 22.46 15.47
CA ASN A 251 18.22 22.88 15.28
C ASN A 251 19.14 22.27 16.35
#